data_67c22f8d0feee4169b024e8be10e2e48
#
_entry.id   67c22f8d0feee4169b024e8be10e2e48
#
_cell.length_a   1.000
_cell.length_b   1.000
_cell.length_c   1.000
_cell.angle_alpha   90.00
_cell.angle_beta   90.00
_cell.angle_gamma   90.00
#
_symmetry.space_group_name_H-M   'P 1'
#
loop_
_entity.id
_entity.type
_entity.pdbx_description
1 polymer ?
#
loop_
_entity_poly.entity_id
_entity_poly.type
_entity_poly.pdbx_seq_one_letter_code
_entity_poly.pdbx_strand_id
1 'polypeptide(L)'
;MPEPKCIVSVSLGSSKRNASAQYEVLGQTFLLERIGTDGSLEKMGELFRQLDGKVAAFGLGGTDLYLVAGDRRYSFRDIKKLVTTNAKITPVLDGSGLKHTLEREAIQQLESVVGWKGRKTLMVSAVDRFGMAEALAEAGADVLYGDLIFGLGVPIPIRTIGSLRMLAYTLLPIITQLPFKWFYPTGEQQEKTVQDGRTRYYDWAEVIAGDFLYVNRYRPERLDGKTIVTNTITPTDVEALRAAGLRRLISTTPKLAGRNFGTNVMEAFFVAASGKNRPLTADEYMEFITLIGFKPEVYELNP
;
A
#
# COMPACT_ATOMS: atom_id res chain seq x y z
N MET A 1 -5.24 33.74 6.49
CA MET A 1 -4.54 32.44 6.42
C MET A 1 -4.72 31.94 4.99
N PRO A 2 -3.71 31.33 4.35
CA PRO A 2 -3.90 30.77 3.03
C PRO A 2 -4.99 29.69 3.09
N GLU A 3 -5.77 29.57 2.01
CA GLU A 3 -6.80 28.52 1.91
C GLU A 3 -6.20 27.12 2.06
N PRO A 4 -6.88 26.20 2.77
CA PRO A 4 -6.41 24.82 2.90
C PRO A 4 -6.25 24.16 1.54
N LYS A 5 -5.13 23.47 1.32
CA LYS A 5 -4.97 22.61 0.13
C LYS A 5 -5.78 21.35 0.32
N CYS A 6 -6.76 21.11 -0.54
CA CYS A 6 -7.58 19.92 -0.51
C CYS A 6 -6.91 18.77 -1.28
N ILE A 7 -6.87 17.59 -0.67
CA ILE A 7 -6.38 16.34 -1.25
C ILE A 7 -7.50 15.31 -1.12
N VAL A 8 -7.93 14.74 -2.23
CA VAL A 8 -9.04 13.78 -2.24
C VAL A 8 -8.55 12.42 -2.74
N SER A 9 -8.64 11.42 -1.86
CA SER A 9 -8.45 10.02 -2.27
C SER A 9 -9.78 9.44 -2.74
N VAL A 10 -9.90 9.19 -4.03
CA VAL A 10 -11.02 8.45 -4.62
C VAL A 10 -10.66 6.97 -4.64
N SER A 11 -11.45 6.13 -3.97
CA SER A 11 -11.12 4.72 -3.73
C SER A 11 -12.21 3.78 -4.23
N LEU A 12 -11.82 2.68 -4.90
CA LEU A 12 -12.74 1.57 -5.23
C LEU A 12 -13.21 0.80 -3.99
N GLY A 13 -12.59 1.00 -2.83
CA GLY A 13 -13.02 0.37 -1.58
C GLY A 13 -14.35 0.91 -1.05
N SER A 14 -14.78 0.34 0.08
CA SER A 14 -16.05 0.65 0.73
C SER A 14 -16.15 2.11 1.18
N SER A 15 -17.32 2.73 0.96
CA SER A 15 -17.69 4.06 1.44
C SER A 15 -17.82 4.13 2.97
N LYS A 16 -17.99 2.99 3.65
CA LYS A 16 -17.97 2.90 5.12
C LYS A 16 -16.64 3.35 5.73
N ARG A 17 -15.56 3.35 4.94
CA ARG A 17 -14.23 3.81 5.32
C ARG A 17 -13.95 5.26 4.93
N ASN A 18 -14.97 6.03 4.55
CA ASN A 18 -14.83 7.45 4.26
C ASN A 18 -14.30 8.19 5.49
N ALA A 19 -13.41 9.12 5.26
CA ALA A 19 -12.74 9.86 6.32
C ALA A 19 -12.30 11.22 5.82
N SER A 20 -12.29 12.19 6.72
CA SER A 20 -11.70 13.50 6.52
C SER A 20 -10.81 13.82 7.71
N ALA A 21 -9.67 14.46 7.44
CA ALA A 21 -8.77 14.96 8.47
C ALA A 21 -8.09 16.24 7.99
N GLN A 22 -7.90 17.16 8.92
CA GLN A 22 -7.11 18.37 8.68
C GLN A 22 -5.73 18.17 9.29
N TYR A 23 -4.71 18.57 8.53
CA TYR A 23 -3.32 18.45 8.95
C TYR A 23 -2.56 19.74 8.64
N GLU A 24 -1.80 20.20 9.62
CA GLU A 24 -0.95 21.37 9.46
C GLU A 24 0.52 20.95 9.46
N VAL A 25 1.24 21.32 8.43
CA VAL A 25 2.68 21.03 8.27
C VAL A 25 3.34 22.12 7.45
N LEU A 26 4.57 22.50 7.82
CA LEU A 26 5.36 23.55 7.15
C LEU A 26 4.59 24.88 7.03
N GLY A 27 3.74 25.22 8.02
CA GLY A 27 2.95 26.44 8.03
C GLY A 27 1.79 26.47 7.03
N GLN A 28 1.45 25.31 6.43
CA GLN A 28 0.33 25.17 5.50
C GLN A 28 -0.69 24.15 6.01
N THR A 29 -1.97 24.48 5.85
CA THR A 29 -3.09 23.61 6.20
C THR A 29 -3.48 22.74 5.00
N PHE A 30 -3.68 21.45 5.24
CA PHE A 30 -4.14 20.45 4.26
C PHE A 30 -5.44 19.81 4.75
N LEU A 31 -6.41 19.68 3.86
CA LEU A 31 -7.62 18.88 4.06
C LEU A 31 -7.47 17.56 3.30
N LEU A 32 -7.43 16.47 4.02
CA LEU A 32 -7.31 15.11 3.47
C LEU A 32 -8.68 14.46 3.53
N GLU A 33 -9.21 14.06 2.38
CA GLU A 33 -10.50 13.37 2.28
C GLU A 33 -10.34 12.02 1.59
N ARG A 34 -11.07 11.01 2.06
CA ARG A 34 -11.22 9.73 1.38
C ARG A 34 -12.67 9.49 1.03
N ILE A 35 -12.94 9.20 -0.25
CA ILE A 35 -14.27 8.90 -0.79
C ILE A 35 -14.22 7.50 -1.43
N GLY A 36 -14.97 6.55 -0.84
CA GLY A 36 -15.14 5.20 -1.37
C GLY A 36 -16.26 5.15 -2.41
N THR A 37 -16.06 4.38 -3.47
CA THR A 37 -17.04 4.23 -4.57
C THR A 37 -17.69 2.84 -4.60
N ASP A 38 -17.49 2.02 -3.56
CA ASP A 38 -18.09 0.69 -3.39
C ASP A 38 -17.90 -0.22 -4.61
N GLY A 39 -16.71 -0.17 -5.24
CA GLY A 39 -16.36 -0.95 -6.42
C GLY A 39 -16.80 -0.35 -7.76
N SER A 40 -17.42 0.85 -7.77
CA SER A 40 -17.88 1.49 -9.00
C SER A 40 -16.77 2.32 -9.66
N LEU A 41 -16.26 1.85 -10.80
CA LEU A 41 -15.36 2.62 -11.67
C LEU A 41 -16.02 3.85 -12.28
N GLU A 42 -17.32 3.78 -12.54
CA GLU A 42 -18.10 4.88 -13.10
C GLU A 42 -18.13 6.05 -12.11
N LYS A 43 -18.55 5.80 -10.86
CA LYS A 43 -18.54 6.80 -9.78
C LYS A 43 -17.14 7.37 -9.54
N MET A 44 -16.10 6.52 -9.62
CA MET A 44 -14.71 6.98 -9.51
C MET A 44 -14.36 7.97 -10.61
N GLY A 45 -14.69 7.68 -11.87
CA GLY A 45 -14.48 8.57 -12.99
C GLY A 45 -15.27 9.88 -12.88
N GLU A 46 -16.52 9.83 -12.40
CA GLU A 46 -17.33 11.01 -12.15
C GLU A 46 -16.71 11.92 -11.09
N LEU A 47 -16.25 11.38 -9.97
CA LEU A 47 -15.59 12.14 -8.90
C LEU A 47 -14.30 12.80 -9.41
N PHE A 48 -13.46 12.08 -10.17
CA PHE A 48 -12.29 12.70 -10.78
C PHE A 48 -12.67 13.87 -11.65
N ARG A 49 -13.64 13.72 -12.55
CA ARG A 49 -14.08 14.79 -13.47
C ARG A 49 -14.69 15.98 -12.75
N GLN A 50 -15.49 15.75 -11.69
CA GLN A 50 -16.13 16.82 -10.91
C GLN A 50 -15.13 17.65 -10.10
N LEU A 51 -14.04 17.04 -9.64
CA LEU A 51 -13.05 17.63 -8.74
C LEU A 51 -11.76 18.04 -9.47
N ASP A 52 -11.60 17.70 -10.76
CA ASP A 52 -10.42 18.03 -11.54
C ASP A 52 -10.20 19.55 -11.60
N GLY A 53 -9.01 20.01 -11.28
CA GLY A 53 -8.65 21.43 -11.15
C GLY A 53 -9.17 22.12 -9.89
N LYS A 54 -9.94 21.44 -9.02
CA LYS A 54 -10.48 22.02 -7.76
C LYS A 54 -9.73 21.52 -6.52
N VAL A 55 -8.92 20.49 -6.66
CA VAL A 55 -8.13 19.92 -5.56
C VAL A 55 -6.65 19.92 -5.92
N ALA A 56 -5.78 19.92 -4.92
CA ALA A 56 -4.33 20.01 -5.11
C ALA A 56 -3.72 18.72 -5.66
N ALA A 57 -4.28 17.57 -5.27
CA ALA A 57 -3.88 16.26 -5.78
C ALA A 57 -4.97 15.22 -5.50
N PHE A 58 -5.02 14.18 -6.34
CA PHE A 58 -5.84 13.00 -6.11
C PHE A 58 -5.00 11.83 -5.59
N GLY A 59 -5.51 11.11 -4.58
CA GLY A 59 -5.09 9.76 -4.30
C GLY A 59 -5.99 8.76 -5.04
N LEU A 60 -5.42 7.77 -5.70
CA LEU A 60 -6.14 6.66 -6.29
C LEU A 60 -6.09 5.47 -5.34
N GLY A 61 -7.22 5.07 -4.76
CA GLY A 61 -7.29 4.03 -3.74
C GLY A 61 -8.07 2.79 -4.15
N GLY A 62 -7.76 1.66 -3.49
CA GLY A 62 -8.42 0.38 -3.76
C GLY A 62 -8.10 -0.21 -5.14
N THR A 63 -7.12 0.33 -5.80
CA THR A 63 -6.58 -0.10 -7.10
C THR A 63 -5.19 0.51 -7.28
N ASP A 64 -4.41 -0.05 -8.18
CA ASP A 64 -3.13 0.48 -8.61
C ASP A 64 -3.23 1.03 -10.05
N LEU A 65 -2.63 2.17 -10.29
CA LEU A 65 -2.40 2.69 -11.63
C LEU A 65 -1.15 2.03 -12.22
N TYR A 66 -0.15 1.84 -11.36
CA TYR A 66 1.14 1.30 -11.74
C TYR A 66 1.56 0.14 -10.82
N LEU A 67 2.22 -0.85 -11.42
CA LEU A 67 3.08 -1.80 -10.72
C LEU A 67 4.53 -1.54 -11.12
N VAL A 68 5.41 -1.46 -10.14
CA VAL A 68 6.85 -1.21 -10.36
C VAL A 68 7.62 -2.47 -9.97
N ALA A 69 8.38 -3.02 -10.90
CA ALA A 69 9.25 -4.17 -10.65
C ALA A 69 10.66 -3.84 -11.15
N GLY A 70 11.59 -3.69 -10.23
CA GLY A 70 12.94 -3.21 -10.53
C GLY A 70 12.90 -1.82 -11.19
N ASP A 71 13.43 -1.73 -12.40
CA ASP A 71 13.49 -0.51 -13.21
C ASP A 71 12.28 -0.31 -14.14
N ARG A 72 11.32 -1.25 -14.15
CA ARG A 72 10.18 -1.24 -15.07
C ARG A 72 8.89 -0.86 -14.38
N ARG A 73 8.09 -0.07 -15.10
CA ARG A 73 6.76 0.38 -14.67
C ARG A 73 5.70 -0.10 -15.63
N TYR A 74 4.68 -0.77 -15.10
CA TYR A 74 3.55 -1.33 -15.84
C TYR A 74 2.28 -0.65 -15.39
N SER A 75 1.41 -0.25 -16.33
CA SER A 75 0.14 0.42 -16.00
C SER A 75 -1.05 -0.45 -16.35
N PHE A 76 -2.01 -0.56 -15.44
CA PHE A 76 -3.29 -1.17 -15.73
C PHE A 76 -4.06 -0.35 -16.75
N ARG A 77 -4.30 -0.95 -17.92
CA ARG A 77 -4.90 -0.26 -19.08
C ARG A 77 -6.23 0.40 -18.75
N ASP A 78 -7.13 -0.30 -18.07
CA ASP A 78 -8.47 0.19 -17.78
C ASP A 78 -8.42 1.36 -16.79
N ILE A 79 -7.57 1.25 -15.75
CA ILE A 79 -7.38 2.30 -14.74
C ILE A 79 -6.69 3.52 -15.36
N LYS A 80 -5.66 3.31 -16.17
CA LYS A 80 -4.98 4.39 -16.88
C LYS A 80 -5.96 5.15 -17.78
N LYS A 81 -6.79 4.44 -18.54
CA LYS A 81 -7.82 5.05 -19.39
C LYS A 81 -8.81 5.87 -18.56
N LEU A 82 -9.30 5.31 -17.43
CA LEU A 82 -10.22 6.00 -16.54
C LEU A 82 -9.60 7.31 -16.01
N VAL A 83 -8.38 7.25 -15.48
CA VAL A 83 -7.67 8.41 -14.93
C VAL A 83 -7.44 9.46 -16.02
N THR A 84 -6.82 9.11 -17.14
CA THR A 84 -6.47 10.07 -18.21
C THR A 84 -7.68 10.69 -18.91
N THR A 85 -8.85 10.02 -18.85
CA THR A 85 -10.09 10.57 -19.41
C THR A 85 -10.73 11.60 -18.48
N ASN A 86 -10.65 11.41 -17.17
CA ASN A 86 -11.45 12.14 -16.19
C ASN A 86 -10.66 13.14 -15.32
N ALA A 87 -9.33 12.97 -15.17
CA ALA A 87 -8.44 13.91 -14.48
C ALA A 87 -7.37 14.40 -15.46
N LYS A 88 -7.43 15.67 -15.84
CA LYS A 88 -6.53 16.28 -16.84
C LYS A 88 -5.63 17.37 -16.28
N ILE A 89 -6.04 17.97 -15.18
CA ILE A 89 -5.38 19.11 -14.53
C ILE A 89 -4.70 18.67 -13.24
N THR A 90 -5.43 17.96 -12.41
CA THR A 90 -4.99 17.54 -11.07
C THR A 90 -4.18 16.24 -11.17
N PRO A 91 -2.98 16.15 -10.56
CA PRO A 91 -2.19 14.92 -10.55
C PRO A 91 -2.90 13.80 -9.77
N VAL A 92 -2.83 12.57 -10.29
CA VAL A 92 -3.40 11.37 -9.67
C VAL A 92 -2.28 10.43 -9.24
N LEU A 93 -2.23 10.10 -7.95
CA LEU A 93 -1.17 9.34 -7.28
C LEU A 93 -1.77 8.05 -6.70
N ASP A 94 -1.16 6.91 -6.99
CA ASP A 94 -1.63 5.59 -6.55
C ASP A 94 -0.82 5.01 -5.37
N GLY A 95 0.16 5.74 -4.89
CA GLY A 95 1.06 5.32 -3.82
C GLY A 95 2.33 4.63 -4.31
N SER A 96 2.47 4.37 -5.61
CA SER A 96 3.59 3.60 -6.18
C SER A 96 4.96 4.23 -5.89
N GLY A 97 5.06 5.57 -5.87
CA GLY A 97 6.29 6.25 -5.51
C GLY A 97 6.72 6.00 -4.06
N LEU A 98 5.78 6.01 -3.12
CA LEU A 98 6.05 5.73 -1.71
C LEU A 98 6.22 4.23 -1.43
N LYS A 99 5.53 3.36 -2.13
CA LYS A 99 5.76 1.91 -2.04
C LYS A 99 7.20 1.55 -2.41
N HIS A 100 7.82 2.34 -3.29
CA HIS A 100 9.20 2.11 -3.73
C HIS A 100 10.25 2.81 -2.84
N THR A 101 9.92 3.91 -2.17
CA THR A 101 10.84 4.72 -1.34
C THR A 101 10.58 4.52 0.15
N LEU A 102 9.43 4.97 0.67
CA LEU A 102 9.09 4.95 2.08
C LEU A 102 9.13 3.54 2.69
N GLU A 103 8.60 2.55 1.97
CA GLU A 103 8.56 1.18 2.49
C GLU A 103 9.95 0.54 2.50
N ARG A 104 10.83 0.89 1.55
CA ARG A 104 12.24 0.48 1.59
C ARG A 104 12.94 1.08 2.81
N GLU A 105 12.78 2.38 3.04
CA GLU A 105 13.34 3.08 4.20
C GLU A 105 12.81 2.48 5.51
N ALA A 106 11.51 2.16 5.58
CA ALA A 106 10.92 1.53 6.75
C ALA A 106 11.59 0.18 7.10
N ILE A 107 11.88 -0.67 6.11
CA ILE A 107 12.58 -1.94 6.35
C ILE A 107 13.98 -1.72 6.90
N GLN A 108 14.72 -0.74 6.40
CA GLN A 108 16.06 -0.41 6.89
C GLN A 108 16.03 0.10 8.34
N GLN A 109 15.10 1.00 8.68
CA GLN A 109 14.94 1.51 10.04
C GLN A 109 14.51 0.43 11.05
N LEU A 110 13.83 -0.62 10.57
CA LEU A 110 13.34 -1.72 11.41
C LEU A 110 14.40 -2.82 11.70
N GLU A 111 15.62 -2.71 11.15
CA GLU A 111 16.68 -3.71 11.38
C GLU A 111 16.93 -3.95 12.86
N SER A 112 17.04 -2.90 13.68
CA SER A 112 17.27 -3.01 15.11
C SER A 112 16.10 -3.62 15.89
N VAL A 113 14.88 -3.59 15.34
CA VAL A 113 13.65 -4.05 15.99
C VAL A 113 13.33 -5.50 15.61
N VAL A 114 13.55 -5.86 14.35
CA VAL A 114 13.14 -7.16 13.78
C VAL A 114 14.33 -8.10 13.62
N GLY A 115 15.50 -7.60 13.21
CA GLY A 115 16.67 -8.42 12.87
C GLY A 115 16.39 -9.29 11.66
N TRP A 116 16.55 -8.75 10.45
CA TRP A 116 16.08 -9.38 9.22
C TRP A 116 16.86 -10.62 8.81
N LYS A 117 18.17 -10.66 9.09
CA LYS A 117 19.07 -11.72 8.61
C LYS A 117 18.56 -13.11 8.99
N GLY A 118 18.23 -13.92 8.00
CA GLY A 118 17.71 -15.28 8.17
C GLY A 118 16.27 -15.36 8.73
N ARG A 119 15.59 -14.23 8.95
CA ARG A 119 14.22 -14.20 9.46
C ARG A 119 13.24 -14.71 8.41
N LYS A 120 12.47 -15.74 8.74
CA LYS A 120 11.45 -16.32 7.86
C LYS A 120 10.33 -15.32 7.64
N THR A 121 10.29 -14.74 6.46
CA THR A 121 9.38 -13.65 6.10
C THR A 121 8.47 -14.07 4.96
N LEU A 122 7.16 -14.11 5.19
CA LEU A 122 6.15 -14.25 4.15
C LEU A 122 5.78 -12.88 3.61
N MET A 123 6.04 -12.63 2.36
CA MET A 123 5.54 -11.44 1.67
C MET A 123 4.34 -11.83 0.81
N VAL A 124 3.13 -11.46 1.25
CA VAL A 124 1.87 -11.95 0.67
C VAL A 124 1.67 -11.43 -0.77
N SER A 125 2.03 -10.18 -1.01
CA SER A 125 1.96 -9.52 -2.33
C SER A 125 3.23 -8.68 -2.51
N ALA A 126 4.24 -9.23 -3.17
CA ALA A 126 5.54 -8.60 -3.33
C ALA A 126 5.61 -7.72 -4.58
N VAL A 127 4.94 -8.10 -5.67
CA VAL A 127 4.94 -7.33 -6.92
C VAL A 127 4.29 -5.95 -6.75
N ASP A 128 3.28 -5.84 -5.90
CA ASP A 128 2.66 -4.56 -5.54
C ASP A 128 3.59 -3.67 -4.69
N ARG A 129 4.51 -4.28 -3.94
CA ARG A 129 5.42 -3.61 -2.98
C ARG A 129 6.87 -4.01 -3.23
N PHE A 130 7.29 -3.86 -4.47
CA PHE A 130 8.58 -4.37 -4.93
C PHE A 130 9.76 -3.74 -4.18
N GLY A 131 9.66 -2.46 -3.78
CA GLY A 131 10.67 -1.79 -2.96
C GLY A 131 10.86 -2.45 -1.59
N MET A 132 9.77 -2.85 -0.93
CA MET A 132 9.83 -3.63 0.32
C MET A 132 10.44 -5.01 0.08
N ALA A 133 10.07 -5.68 -1.02
CA ALA A 133 10.59 -7.00 -1.38
C ALA A 133 12.11 -6.99 -1.60
N GLU A 134 12.61 -5.97 -2.30
CA GLU A 134 14.06 -5.78 -2.50
C GLU A 134 14.77 -5.48 -1.19
N ALA A 135 14.24 -4.55 -0.36
CA ALA A 135 14.84 -4.19 0.93
C ALA A 135 14.93 -5.39 1.88
N LEU A 136 13.91 -6.25 1.95
CA LEU A 136 13.95 -7.48 2.74
C LEU A 136 15.03 -8.47 2.24
N ALA A 137 15.15 -8.62 0.92
CA ALA A 137 16.19 -9.48 0.33
C ALA A 137 17.60 -8.92 0.61
N GLU A 138 17.80 -7.60 0.47
CA GLU A 138 19.05 -6.89 0.75
C GLU A 138 19.45 -7.00 2.23
N ALA A 139 18.47 -6.96 3.14
CA ALA A 139 18.67 -7.15 4.57
C ALA A 139 18.94 -8.63 4.96
N GLY A 140 18.90 -9.56 4.00
CA GLY A 140 19.22 -10.97 4.21
C GLY A 140 18.10 -11.79 4.85
N ALA A 141 16.86 -11.37 4.75
CA ALA A 141 15.71 -12.17 5.21
C ALA A 141 15.53 -13.44 4.35
N ASP A 142 15.04 -14.52 4.97
CA ASP A 142 14.58 -15.72 4.23
C ASP A 142 13.15 -15.47 3.76
N VAL A 143 13.02 -14.93 2.54
CA VAL A 143 11.72 -14.45 2.04
C VAL A 143 11.02 -15.51 1.19
N LEU A 144 9.74 -15.71 1.48
CA LEU A 144 8.79 -16.39 0.63
C LEU A 144 7.88 -15.33 -0.01
N TYR A 145 8.00 -15.16 -1.32
CA TYR A 145 7.14 -14.27 -2.09
C TYR A 145 5.89 -15.04 -2.55
N GLY A 146 4.73 -14.58 -2.13
CA GLY A 146 3.46 -15.27 -2.24
C GLY A 146 2.60 -14.91 -3.45
N ASP A 147 3.14 -14.15 -4.41
CA ASP A 147 2.35 -13.60 -5.52
C ASP A 147 1.61 -14.65 -6.35
N LEU A 148 2.25 -15.77 -6.68
CA LEU A 148 1.59 -16.88 -7.36
C LEU A 148 0.53 -17.55 -6.49
N ILE A 149 0.80 -17.67 -5.18
CA ILE A 149 -0.06 -18.37 -4.21
C ILE A 149 -1.32 -17.56 -3.93
N PHE A 150 -1.15 -16.29 -3.56
CA PHE A 150 -2.25 -15.43 -3.10
C PHE A 150 -2.89 -14.64 -4.23
N GLY A 151 -2.13 -14.28 -5.26
CA GLY A 151 -2.63 -13.54 -6.41
C GLY A 151 -3.26 -14.42 -7.49
N LEU A 152 -2.64 -15.56 -7.80
CA LEU A 152 -3.07 -16.44 -8.90
C LEU A 152 -3.61 -17.80 -8.44
N GLY A 153 -3.56 -18.12 -7.14
CA GLY A 153 -4.01 -19.41 -6.60
C GLY A 153 -3.10 -20.60 -6.96
N VAL A 154 -1.89 -20.34 -7.48
CA VAL A 154 -0.91 -21.37 -7.85
C VAL A 154 0.01 -21.65 -6.67
N PRO A 155 0.03 -22.87 -6.08
CA PRO A 155 0.72 -23.16 -4.83
C PRO A 155 2.25 -23.31 -5.00
N ILE A 156 2.87 -22.39 -5.72
CA ILE A 156 4.32 -22.37 -5.99
C ILE A 156 4.93 -21.15 -5.30
N PRO A 157 5.73 -21.34 -4.22
CA PRO A 157 6.43 -20.23 -3.57
C PRO A 157 7.62 -19.75 -4.40
N ILE A 158 7.80 -18.45 -4.50
CA ILE A 158 8.99 -17.85 -5.09
C ILE A 158 9.96 -17.57 -3.93
N ARG A 159 11.24 -17.93 -4.07
CA ARG A 159 12.23 -17.89 -2.99
C ARG A 159 13.34 -16.86 -3.20
N THR A 160 13.46 -16.28 -4.39
CA THR A 160 14.50 -15.28 -4.65
C THR A 160 13.91 -14.04 -5.32
N ILE A 161 14.49 -12.89 -5.00
CA ILE A 161 14.09 -11.61 -5.62
C ILE A 161 14.34 -11.63 -7.14
N GLY A 162 15.39 -12.33 -7.61
CA GLY A 162 15.67 -12.51 -9.04
C GLY A 162 14.56 -13.28 -9.76
N SER A 163 14.05 -14.37 -9.15
CA SER A 163 12.93 -15.14 -9.70
C SER A 163 11.64 -14.31 -9.69
N LEU A 164 11.38 -13.54 -8.62
CA LEU A 164 10.25 -12.62 -8.56
C LEU A 164 10.32 -11.56 -9.67
N ARG A 165 11.48 -10.95 -9.87
CA ARG A 165 11.71 -9.95 -10.92
C ARG A 165 11.52 -10.53 -12.31
N MET A 166 12.06 -11.71 -12.59
CA MET A 166 11.85 -12.39 -13.86
C MET A 166 10.38 -12.69 -14.12
N LEU A 167 9.66 -13.20 -13.11
CA LEU A 167 8.23 -13.46 -13.20
C LEU A 167 7.45 -12.17 -13.47
N ALA A 168 7.74 -11.09 -12.75
CA ALA A 168 7.11 -9.78 -12.95
C ALA A 168 7.35 -9.27 -14.37
N TYR A 169 8.58 -9.35 -14.88
CA TYR A 169 8.91 -8.90 -16.24
C TYR A 169 8.21 -9.68 -17.35
N THR A 170 7.86 -10.93 -17.08
CA THR A 170 7.15 -11.79 -18.07
C THR A 170 5.64 -11.68 -17.96
N LEU A 171 5.08 -11.61 -16.75
CA LEU A 171 3.63 -11.65 -16.54
C LEU A 171 2.98 -10.26 -16.54
N LEU A 172 3.62 -9.22 -15.96
CA LEU A 172 3.00 -7.91 -15.83
C LEU A 172 2.64 -7.24 -17.16
N PRO A 173 3.44 -7.34 -18.24
CA PRO A 173 3.05 -6.84 -19.56
C PRO A 173 1.71 -7.41 -20.06
N ILE A 174 1.38 -8.64 -19.66
CA ILE A 174 0.14 -9.33 -20.05
C ILE A 174 -0.97 -8.99 -19.07
N ILE A 175 -0.74 -9.20 -17.77
CA ILE A 175 -1.73 -9.02 -16.70
C ILE A 175 -2.30 -7.60 -16.71
N THR A 176 -1.45 -6.59 -16.88
CA THR A 176 -1.89 -5.18 -16.87
C THR A 176 -2.74 -4.78 -18.09
N GLN A 177 -2.81 -5.62 -19.13
CA GLN A 177 -3.69 -5.40 -20.28
C GLN A 177 -5.05 -6.12 -20.15
N LEU A 178 -5.17 -7.05 -19.19
CA LEU A 178 -6.42 -7.75 -18.93
C LEU A 178 -7.37 -6.90 -18.08
N PRO A 179 -8.69 -7.24 -18.06
CA PRO A 179 -9.63 -6.51 -17.22
C PRO A 179 -9.21 -6.51 -15.75
N PHE A 180 -9.05 -5.33 -15.17
CA PHE A 180 -8.61 -5.12 -13.78
C PHE A 180 -9.39 -5.95 -12.76
N LYS A 181 -10.72 -6.06 -12.95
CA LYS A 181 -11.64 -6.80 -12.06
C LYS A 181 -11.30 -8.30 -11.90
N TRP A 182 -10.48 -8.87 -12.77
CA TRP A 182 -10.09 -10.28 -12.67
C TRP A 182 -9.04 -10.52 -11.57
N PHE A 183 -8.26 -9.50 -11.24
CA PHE A 183 -7.13 -9.61 -10.31
C PHE A 183 -7.37 -8.95 -8.97
N TYR A 184 -8.26 -7.95 -8.92
CA TYR A 184 -8.51 -7.17 -7.73
C TYR A 184 -9.95 -7.32 -7.25
N PRO A 185 -10.16 -7.83 -6.03
CA PRO A 185 -11.48 -7.77 -5.40
C PRO A 185 -11.85 -6.30 -5.19
N THR A 186 -13.11 -5.94 -5.41
CA THR A 186 -13.61 -4.57 -5.28
C THR A 186 -14.70 -4.47 -4.23
N GLY A 187 -14.92 -3.28 -3.66
CA GLY A 187 -15.96 -3.03 -2.67
C GLY A 187 -15.76 -3.87 -1.39
N GLU A 188 -16.84 -4.41 -0.87
CA GLU A 188 -16.85 -5.23 0.38
C GLU A 188 -16.08 -6.55 0.25
N GLN A 189 -15.82 -7.03 -0.96
CA GLN A 189 -15.04 -8.26 -1.17
C GLN A 189 -13.58 -8.10 -0.72
N GLN A 190 -13.06 -6.88 -0.61
CA GLN A 190 -11.71 -6.61 -0.09
C GLN A 190 -11.58 -6.95 1.41
N GLU A 191 -12.68 -6.95 2.16
CA GLU A 191 -12.70 -7.15 3.62
C GLU A 191 -12.95 -8.63 4.02
N LYS A 192 -13.29 -9.51 3.06
CA LYS A 192 -13.60 -10.91 3.35
C LYS A 192 -12.34 -11.73 3.62
N THR A 193 -12.33 -12.43 4.77
CA THR A 193 -11.30 -13.41 5.12
C THR A 193 -11.55 -14.73 4.38
N VAL A 194 -10.49 -15.37 3.90
CA VAL A 194 -10.53 -16.67 3.23
C VAL A 194 -9.70 -17.67 4.02
N GLN A 195 -10.35 -18.69 4.55
CA GLN A 195 -9.67 -19.80 5.26
C GLN A 195 -9.50 -20.98 4.30
N ASP A 196 -8.28 -21.24 3.89
CA ASP A 196 -7.94 -22.37 3.01
C ASP A 196 -6.51 -22.88 3.25
N GLY A 197 -6.02 -23.80 2.43
CA GLY A 197 -4.70 -24.39 2.57
C GLY A 197 -3.50 -23.41 2.46
N ARG A 198 -3.74 -22.14 2.20
CA ARG A 198 -2.71 -21.09 2.15
C ARG A 198 -2.25 -20.63 3.53
N THR A 199 -2.98 -20.94 4.59
CA THR A 199 -2.60 -20.64 5.99
C THR A 199 -1.26 -21.27 6.36
N ARG A 200 -0.89 -22.43 5.79
CA ARG A 200 0.41 -23.07 6.01
C ARG A 200 1.62 -22.18 5.75
N TYR A 201 1.51 -21.20 4.86
CA TYR A 201 2.60 -20.26 4.58
C TYR A 201 2.74 -19.21 5.69
N TYR A 202 1.63 -18.87 6.35
CA TYR A 202 1.66 -18.05 7.57
C TYR A 202 2.29 -18.82 8.72
N ASP A 203 2.01 -20.11 8.86
CA ASP A 203 2.58 -20.94 9.92
C ASP A 203 4.10 -21.02 9.81
N TRP A 204 4.63 -21.13 8.58
CA TRP A 204 6.06 -21.14 8.31
C TRP A 204 6.74 -19.82 8.70
N ALA A 205 6.07 -18.69 8.54
CA ALA A 205 6.64 -17.36 8.69
C ALA A 205 6.71 -16.90 10.16
N GLU A 206 7.79 -16.21 10.51
CA GLU A 206 7.91 -15.44 11.76
C GLU A 206 7.41 -14.00 11.55
N VAL A 207 7.62 -13.46 10.33
CA VAL A 207 7.18 -12.14 9.91
C VAL A 207 6.27 -12.28 8.68
N ILE A 208 5.17 -11.55 8.68
CA ILE A 208 4.27 -11.43 7.53
C ILE A 208 4.33 -9.98 7.06
N ALA A 209 4.67 -9.77 5.79
CA ALA A 209 4.82 -8.45 5.19
C ALA A 209 3.90 -8.26 3.98
N GLY A 210 3.45 -7.02 3.75
CA GLY A 210 2.65 -6.67 2.58
C GLY A 210 1.48 -5.75 2.88
N ASP A 211 0.57 -5.61 1.91
CA ASP A 211 -0.65 -4.84 2.07
C ASP A 211 -1.59 -5.45 3.11
N PHE A 212 -2.11 -4.61 4.00
CA PHE A 212 -2.93 -5.07 5.12
C PHE A 212 -4.16 -5.85 4.66
N LEU A 213 -4.83 -5.41 3.60
CA LEU A 213 -6.04 -6.11 3.12
C LEU A 213 -5.71 -7.50 2.60
N TYR A 214 -4.58 -7.66 1.91
CA TYR A 214 -4.10 -8.99 1.47
C TYR A 214 -3.65 -9.85 2.65
N VAL A 215 -2.87 -9.29 3.57
CA VAL A 215 -2.45 -9.99 4.80
C VAL A 215 -3.66 -10.46 5.60
N ASN A 216 -4.63 -9.57 5.84
CA ASN A 216 -5.82 -9.88 6.63
C ASN A 216 -6.75 -10.88 5.94
N ARG A 217 -6.83 -10.84 4.59
CA ARG A 217 -7.69 -11.72 3.80
C ARG A 217 -7.36 -13.20 3.98
N TYR A 218 -6.08 -13.56 4.09
CA TYR A 218 -5.61 -14.94 4.08
C TYR A 218 -5.01 -15.40 5.40
N ARG A 219 -5.00 -14.55 6.42
CA ARG A 219 -4.42 -14.88 7.72
C ARG A 219 -5.20 -16.01 8.42
N PRO A 220 -4.53 -16.86 9.18
CA PRO A 220 -5.20 -17.78 10.10
C PRO A 220 -5.91 -17.02 11.23
N GLU A 221 -6.75 -17.74 11.97
CA GLU A 221 -7.42 -17.18 13.16
C GLU A 221 -6.42 -16.78 14.25
N ARG A 222 -5.33 -17.55 14.40
CA ARG A 222 -4.27 -17.32 15.39
C ARG A 222 -2.98 -16.89 14.71
N LEU A 223 -2.31 -15.91 15.34
CA LEU A 223 -1.05 -15.32 14.88
C LEU A 223 -0.01 -15.29 16.00
N ASP A 224 -0.06 -16.26 16.92
CA ASP A 224 0.76 -16.29 18.14
C ASP A 224 2.26 -16.13 17.84
N GLY A 225 2.90 -15.21 18.54
CA GLY A 225 4.33 -14.93 18.44
C GLY A 225 4.80 -14.26 17.13
N LYS A 226 3.91 -14.01 16.17
CA LYS A 226 4.27 -13.46 14.86
C LYS A 226 4.37 -11.93 14.87
N THR A 227 5.07 -11.41 13.87
CA THR A 227 5.15 -9.97 13.58
C THR A 227 4.46 -9.72 12.24
N ILE A 228 3.64 -8.67 12.15
CA ILE A 228 3.11 -8.16 10.88
C ILE A 228 3.74 -6.81 10.58
N VAL A 229 4.24 -6.65 9.34
CA VAL A 229 4.76 -5.39 8.79
C VAL A 229 3.87 -4.99 7.62
N THR A 230 3.13 -3.91 7.78
CA THR A 230 2.10 -3.53 6.83
C THR A 230 1.90 -2.01 6.78
N ASN A 231 0.98 -1.58 5.93
CA ASN A 231 0.63 -0.18 5.77
C ASN A 231 -0.60 0.21 6.63
N THR A 232 -1.60 0.78 6.01
CA THR A 232 -2.80 1.36 6.62
C THR A 232 -3.55 0.39 7.52
N ILE A 233 -3.59 0.71 8.81
CA ILE A 233 -4.32 -0.02 9.84
C ILE A 233 -5.31 0.91 10.56
N THR A 234 -6.40 0.35 11.05
CA THR A 234 -7.38 1.06 11.88
C THR A 234 -7.28 0.58 13.34
N PRO A 235 -7.82 1.35 14.32
CA PRO A 235 -7.89 0.87 15.70
C PRO A 235 -8.60 -0.47 15.82
N THR A 236 -9.65 -0.71 15.05
CA THR A 236 -10.39 -1.99 15.01
C THR A 236 -9.50 -3.13 14.54
N ASP A 237 -8.64 -2.88 13.53
CA ASP A 237 -7.68 -3.87 13.03
C ASP A 237 -6.65 -4.23 14.11
N VAL A 238 -6.16 -3.24 14.86
CA VAL A 238 -5.21 -3.44 15.96
C VAL A 238 -5.81 -4.37 17.02
N GLU A 239 -7.05 -4.11 17.45
CA GLU A 239 -7.72 -4.96 18.45
C GLU A 239 -8.02 -6.37 17.93
N ALA A 240 -8.42 -6.51 16.67
CA ALA A 240 -8.63 -7.82 16.05
C ALA A 240 -7.33 -8.63 15.97
N LEU A 241 -6.20 -8.00 15.65
CA LEU A 241 -4.89 -8.64 15.62
C LEU A 241 -4.37 -8.99 17.03
N ARG A 242 -4.64 -8.12 18.01
CA ARG A 242 -4.35 -8.41 19.44
C ARG A 242 -5.09 -9.66 19.90
N ALA A 243 -6.40 -9.73 19.62
CA ALA A 243 -7.22 -10.89 19.96
C ALA A 243 -6.77 -12.18 19.24
N ALA A 244 -6.20 -12.06 18.04
CA ALA A 244 -5.62 -13.16 17.29
C ALA A 244 -4.26 -13.65 17.87
N GLY A 245 -3.71 -12.99 18.90
CA GLY A 245 -2.44 -13.36 19.52
C GLY A 245 -1.20 -12.79 18.83
N LEU A 246 -1.36 -11.84 17.90
CA LEU A 246 -0.23 -11.23 17.22
C LEU A 246 0.70 -10.58 18.23
N ARG A 247 1.99 -10.94 18.20
CA ARG A 247 2.99 -10.36 19.09
C ARG A 247 3.24 -8.89 18.76
N ARG A 248 3.54 -8.60 17.51
CA ARG A 248 3.96 -7.25 17.09
C ARG A 248 3.30 -6.86 15.77
N LEU A 249 2.80 -5.63 15.73
CA LEU A 249 2.29 -5.00 14.51
C LEU A 249 3.14 -3.77 14.21
N ILE A 250 3.58 -3.65 12.96
CA ILE A 250 4.39 -2.53 12.49
C ILE A 250 3.68 -1.87 11.32
N SER A 251 3.47 -0.55 11.42
CA SER A 251 2.94 0.27 10.34
C SER A 251 4.07 0.99 9.61
N THR A 252 4.15 0.80 8.29
CA THR A 252 5.12 1.47 7.42
C THR A 252 4.64 2.83 6.90
N THR A 253 3.44 3.26 7.26
CA THR A 253 2.91 4.58 6.91
C THR A 253 2.78 5.46 8.15
N PRO A 254 3.18 6.74 8.06
CA PRO A 254 3.08 7.66 9.19
C PRO A 254 1.62 7.97 9.52
N LYS A 255 1.36 8.32 10.78
CA LYS A 255 0.10 8.92 11.17
C LYS A 255 0.08 10.39 10.81
N LEU A 256 -0.97 10.82 10.15
CA LEU A 256 -1.32 12.21 9.99
C LEU A 256 -2.59 12.50 10.80
N ALA A 257 -2.54 13.51 11.65
CA ALA A 257 -3.64 13.87 12.55
C ALA A 257 -4.18 12.66 13.37
N GLY A 258 -3.27 11.78 13.84
CA GLY A 258 -3.62 10.61 14.65
C GLY A 258 -4.19 9.42 13.85
N ARG A 259 -4.22 9.47 12.51
CA ARG A 259 -4.73 8.40 11.63
C ARG A 259 -3.66 7.92 10.65
N ASN A 260 -3.65 6.63 10.37
CA ASN A 260 -2.88 6.08 9.27
C ASN A 260 -3.68 6.24 7.97
N PHE A 261 -3.04 6.86 6.99
CA PHE A 261 -3.59 6.97 5.63
C PHE A 261 -2.88 5.99 4.71
N GLY A 262 -3.56 5.60 3.62
CA GLY A 262 -2.94 4.78 2.58
C GLY A 262 -1.79 5.51 1.88
N THR A 263 -0.87 4.74 1.30
CA THR A 263 0.28 5.28 0.56
C THR A 263 -0.13 6.24 -0.56
N ASN A 264 -1.27 6.02 -1.20
CA ASN A 264 -1.84 6.90 -2.21
C ASN A 264 -2.21 8.30 -1.68
N VAL A 265 -2.78 8.38 -0.47
CA VAL A 265 -3.09 9.66 0.20
C VAL A 265 -1.80 10.36 0.59
N MET A 266 -0.85 9.62 1.14
CA MET A 266 0.45 10.16 1.55
C MET A 266 1.25 10.68 0.35
N GLU A 267 1.24 9.96 -0.74
CA GLU A 267 1.91 10.39 -1.98
C GLU A 267 1.27 11.67 -2.53
N ALA A 268 -0.07 11.73 -2.59
CA ALA A 268 -0.81 12.91 -3.00
C ALA A 268 -0.51 14.11 -2.06
N PHE A 269 -0.39 13.86 -0.76
CA PHE A 269 0.00 14.88 0.21
C PHE A 269 1.40 15.43 -0.08
N PHE A 270 2.40 14.59 -0.34
CA PHE A 270 3.77 15.05 -0.64
C PHE A 270 3.81 15.87 -1.95
N VAL A 271 3.08 15.43 -2.97
CA VAL A 271 2.96 16.19 -4.23
C VAL A 271 2.30 17.55 -3.98
N ALA A 272 1.21 17.62 -3.25
CA ALA A 272 0.53 18.87 -2.91
C ALA A 272 1.41 19.80 -2.06
N ALA A 273 2.15 19.25 -1.09
CA ALA A 273 3.05 19.98 -0.21
C ALA A 273 4.27 20.56 -1.00
N SER A 274 4.80 19.81 -1.95
CA SER A 274 5.90 20.25 -2.81
C SER A 274 5.53 21.39 -3.75
N GLY A 275 4.24 21.61 -4.01
CA GLY A 275 3.76 22.54 -5.05
C GLY A 275 4.04 22.07 -6.48
N LYS A 276 4.56 20.85 -6.69
CA LYS A 276 4.82 20.26 -8.01
C LYS A 276 3.56 19.56 -8.49
N ASN A 277 3.08 19.94 -9.66
CA ASN A 277 1.88 19.34 -10.26
C ASN A 277 2.22 18.05 -11.05
N ARG A 278 3.01 17.15 -10.44
CA ARG A 278 3.45 15.87 -11.00
C ARG A 278 3.89 14.91 -9.88
N PRO A 279 3.93 13.59 -10.14
CA PRO A 279 4.62 12.66 -9.23
C PRO A 279 6.06 13.12 -8.95
N LEU A 280 6.54 12.94 -7.73
CA LEU A 280 7.91 13.28 -7.34
C LEU A 280 8.89 12.19 -7.81
N THR A 281 10.17 12.54 -7.89
CA THR A 281 11.25 11.56 -8.06
C THR A 281 11.50 10.83 -6.74
N ALA A 282 12.25 9.73 -6.77
CA ALA A 282 12.61 9.00 -5.56
C ALA A 282 13.35 9.90 -4.55
N ASP A 283 14.31 10.71 -5.02
CA ASP A 283 15.07 11.63 -4.17
C ASP A 283 14.16 12.70 -3.56
N GLU A 284 13.23 13.27 -4.34
CA GLU A 284 12.25 14.24 -3.85
C GLU A 284 11.32 13.64 -2.78
N TYR A 285 10.90 12.37 -2.93
CA TYR A 285 10.15 11.68 -1.87
C TYR A 285 11.00 11.47 -0.63
N MET A 286 12.26 11.08 -0.77
CA MET A 286 13.18 10.88 0.36
C MET A 286 13.45 12.18 1.13
N GLU A 287 13.54 13.33 0.45
CA GLU A 287 13.63 14.65 1.10
C GLU A 287 12.41 14.90 2.00
N PHE A 288 11.18 14.64 1.51
CA PHE A 288 9.96 14.80 2.31
C PHE A 288 9.87 13.79 3.46
N ILE A 289 10.24 12.53 3.25
CA ILE A 289 10.28 11.48 4.27
C ILE A 289 11.21 11.90 5.41
N THR A 290 12.40 12.46 5.07
CA THR A 290 13.34 12.97 6.04
C THR A 290 12.80 14.22 6.76
N LEU A 291 12.23 15.16 6.01
CA LEU A 291 11.70 16.42 6.54
C LEU A 291 10.59 16.21 7.58
N ILE A 292 9.70 15.24 7.35
CA ILE A 292 8.64 14.90 8.32
C ILE A 292 9.13 14.02 9.46
N GLY A 293 10.43 13.65 9.48
CA GLY A 293 11.01 12.79 10.51
C GLY A 293 10.33 11.42 10.58
N PHE A 294 10.03 10.84 9.41
CA PHE A 294 9.31 9.56 9.34
C PHE A 294 10.00 8.46 10.14
N LYS A 295 9.18 7.74 10.90
CA LYS A 295 9.57 6.48 11.57
C LYS A 295 8.40 5.51 11.48
N PRO A 296 8.68 4.21 11.20
CA PRO A 296 7.66 3.17 11.31
C PRO A 296 7.10 3.11 12.74
N GLU A 297 5.79 2.88 12.87
CA GLU A 297 5.16 2.72 14.17
C GLU A 297 5.18 1.24 14.59
N VAL A 298 5.67 0.99 15.80
CA VAL A 298 5.75 -0.36 16.37
C VAL A 298 4.76 -0.49 17.52
N TYR A 299 3.89 -1.48 17.43
CA TYR A 299 2.90 -1.83 18.46
C TYR A 299 3.25 -3.20 19.00
N GLU A 300 3.68 -3.29 20.27
CA GLU A 300 3.79 -4.55 20.99
C GLU A 300 2.39 -4.91 21.52
N LEU A 301 1.76 -5.92 20.91
CA LEU A 301 0.39 -6.27 21.22
C LEU A 301 0.29 -7.36 22.29
N ASN A 302 1.09 -8.42 22.14
CA ASN A 302 1.21 -9.53 23.10
C ASN A 302 2.71 -9.86 23.23
N PRO A 303 3.42 -9.17 24.14
CA PRO A 303 4.87 -9.30 24.32
C PRO A 303 5.31 -10.67 24.86
#